data_68af71f19e75cd4411c8a8122d8d06a6
#
_entry.id   68af71f19e75cd4411c8a8122d8d06a6
#
_cell.length_a   1.000
_cell.length_b   1.000
_cell.length_c   1.000
_cell.angle_alpha   90.00
_cell.angle_beta   90.00
_cell.angle_gamma   90.00
#
_symmetry.space_group_name_H-M   'P 1'
#
loop_
_entity.id
_entity.type
_entity.pdbx_description
1 polymer ?
#
loop_
_entity_poly.entity_id
_entity_poly.type
_entity_poly.pdbx_seq_one_letter_code
_entity_poly.pdbx_strand_id
1 'polypeptide(L)'
;MLEQEHLQSKQVGAKKALERSQKNLADKLKAKGLKLPLYPTPQLIERAREVMGSIDFDPTSDPVQQVLVDATAVPSIEVNCLKEHWHGNVWVSPKGAVRDCRLWLNKTINEYRNGYINSFVFFCSASELLRAAPVIWDYPVCIPFKRVKQLRATANGFESVSPSTWNLLLYGPPLDQTLNDIDKVTLFYNKFRDVGRVIYNEYAGDNWANDLDHFEERKGRL
;
A
#
# COMPACT_ATOMS: atom_id res chain seq x y z
N MET A 1 37.44 -4.97 -5.83
CA MET A 1 37.11 -6.15 -6.68
C MET A 1 36.22 -7.13 -5.92
N LEU A 2 36.64 -7.68 -4.78
CA LEU A 2 35.87 -8.68 -4.01
C LEU A 2 34.47 -8.22 -3.55
N GLU A 3 34.27 -6.96 -3.18
CA GLU A 3 32.95 -6.41 -2.80
C GLU A 3 31.96 -6.33 -3.98
N GLN A 4 32.44 -5.99 -5.15
CA GLN A 4 31.60 -5.92 -6.35
C GLN A 4 31.15 -7.32 -6.80
N GLU A 5 32.01 -8.32 -6.73
CA GLU A 5 31.67 -9.71 -7.03
C GLU A 5 30.67 -10.28 -6.02
N HIS A 6 30.82 -9.94 -4.75
CA HIS A 6 29.89 -10.36 -3.70
C HIS A 6 28.49 -9.72 -3.88
N LEU A 7 28.44 -8.43 -4.27
CA LEU A 7 27.20 -7.71 -4.57
C LEU A 7 26.48 -8.30 -5.79
N GLN A 8 27.24 -8.60 -6.87
CA GLN A 8 26.70 -9.25 -8.06
C GLN A 8 26.17 -10.66 -7.75
N SER A 9 26.90 -11.45 -6.95
CA SER A 9 26.47 -12.78 -6.53
C SER A 9 25.16 -12.74 -5.74
N LYS A 10 24.99 -11.79 -4.80
CA LYS A 10 23.75 -11.57 -4.05
C LYS A 10 22.59 -11.18 -4.98
N GLN A 11 22.82 -10.30 -5.93
CA GLN A 11 21.79 -9.88 -6.89
C GLN A 11 21.34 -11.03 -7.79
N VAL A 12 22.26 -11.86 -8.26
CA VAL A 12 21.94 -13.06 -9.05
C VAL A 12 21.17 -14.08 -8.22
N GLY A 13 21.54 -14.27 -6.96
CA GLY A 13 20.83 -15.16 -6.04
C GLY A 13 19.39 -14.70 -5.76
N ALA A 14 19.21 -13.42 -5.50
CA ALA A 14 17.89 -12.81 -5.27
C ALA A 14 16.99 -12.91 -6.52
N LYS A 15 17.54 -12.67 -7.72
CA LYS A 15 16.82 -12.82 -8.98
C LYS A 15 16.33 -14.25 -9.20
N LYS A 16 17.18 -15.26 -8.99
CA LYS A 16 16.79 -16.67 -9.12
C LYS A 16 15.75 -17.10 -8.09
N ALA A 17 15.84 -16.61 -6.85
CA ALA A 17 14.85 -16.87 -5.81
C ALA A 17 13.50 -16.29 -6.20
N LEU A 18 13.46 -15.04 -6.73
CA LEU A 18 12.26 -14.40 -7.22
C LEU A 18 11.61 -15.17 -8.35
N GLU A 19 12.38 -15.56 -9.37
CA GLU A 19 11.90 -16.34 -10.52
C GLU A 19 11.27 -17.67 -10.07
N ARG A 20 11.89 -18.36 -9.10
CA ARG A 20 11.35 -19.60 -8.53
C ARG A 20 10.05 -19.35 -7.76
N SER A 21 9.96 -18.29 -6.97
CA SER A 21 8.76 -17.93 -6.23
C SER A 21 7.61 -17.54 -7.16
N GLN A 22 7.89 -16.78 -8.22
CA GLN A 22 6.93 -16.41 -9.25
C GLN A 22 6.34 -17.62 -9.95
N LYS A 23 7.20 -18.55 -10.38
CA LYS A 23 6.78 -19.80 -11.03
C LYS A 23 5.91 -20.64 -10.12
N ASN A 24 6.33 -20.86 -8.87
CA ASN A 24 5.57 -21.65 -7.91
C ASN A 24 4.20 -21.04 -7.61
N LEU A 25 4.11 -19.70 -7.50
CA LEU A 25 2.85 -18.99 -7.28
C LEU A 25 1.93 -19.11 -8.51
N ALA A 26 2.48 -18.89 -9.71
CA ALA A 26 1.73 -19.00 -10.96
C ALA A 26 1.16 -20.41 -11.14
N ASP A 27 1.97 -21.44 -10.92
CA ASP A 27 1.54 -22.85 -11.04
C ASP A 27 0.45 -23.22 -10.02
N LYS A 28 0.61 -22.78 -8.75
CA LYS A 28 -0.41 -23.00 -7.69
C LYS A 28 -1.74 -22.33 -8.00
N LEU A 29 -1.70 -21.08 -8.48
CA LEU A 29 -2.92 -20.33 -8.79
C LEU A 29 -3.61 -20.85 -10.03
N LYS A 30 -2.84 -21.21 -11.08
CA LYS A 30 -3.35 -21.82 -12.30
C LYS A 30 -4.01 -23.17 -12.01
N ALA A 31 -3.40 -24.00 -11.18
CA ALA A 31 -3.98 -25.27 -10.74
C ALA A 31 -5.31 -25.11 -10.00
N LYS A 32 -5.54 -23.97 -9.34
CA LYS A 32 -6.79 -23.63 -8.66
C LYS A 32 -7.76 -22.83 -9.53
N GLY A 33 -7.46 -22.55 -10.79
CA GLY A 33 -8.29 -21.71 -11.66
C GLY A 33 -8.38 -20.24 -11.19
N LEU A 34 -7.47 -19.80 -10.34
CA LEU A 34 -7.47 -18.44 -9.78
C LEU A 34 -6.71 -17.47 -10.68
N LYS A 35 -7.16 -16.23 -10.73
CA LYS A 35 -6.43 -15.15 -11.42
C LYS A 35 -5.13 -14.85 -10.69
N LEU A 36 -4.07 -14.62 -11.46
CA LEU A 36 -2.79 -14.17 -10.91
C LEU A 36 -2.95 -12.78 -10.28
N PRO A 37 -2.37 -12.55 -9.10
CA PRO A 37 -2.39 -11.25 -8.46
C PRO A 37 -1.65 -10.22 -9.30
N LEU A 38 -2.04 -8.95 -9.12
CA LEU A 38 -1.35 -7.80 -9.67
C LEU A 38 -0.56 -7.12 -8.55
N TYR A 39 0.62 -6.67 -8.88
CA TYR A 39 1.56 -6.02 -7.96
C TYR A 39 1.79 -4.57 -8.38
N PRO A 40 2.00 -3.65 -7.43
CA PRO A 40 2.40 -2.29 -7.74
C PRO A 40 3.74 -2.26 -8.51
N THR A 41 3.94 -1.23 -9.32
CA THR A 41 5.23 -1.04 -10.00
C THR A 41 6.29 -0.50 -9.05
N PRO A 42 7.60 -0.78 -9.26
CA PRO A 42 8.67 -0.22 -8.46
C PRO A 42 8.61 1.32 -8.36
N GLN A 43 8.28 2.00 -9.47
CA GLN A 43 8.16 3.46 -9.47
C GLN A 43 7.07 3.98 -8.53
N LEU A 44 5.95 3.27 -8.41
CA LEU A 44 4.88 3.63 -7.48
C LEU A 44 5.31 3.41 -6.02
N ILE A 45 6.00 2.30 -5.77
CA ILE A 45 6.53 1.95 -4.45
C ILE A 45 7.57 2.99 -4.01
N GLU A 46 8.49 3.38 -4.89
CA GLU A 46 9.51 4.38 -4.57
C GLU A 46 8.91 5.75 -4.27
N ARG A 47 7.87 6.19 -5.00
CA ARG A 47 7.14 7.42 -4.65
C ARG A 47 6.53 7.35 -3.24
N ALA A 48 5.97 6.21 -2.87
CA ALA A 48 5.43 6.01 -1.52
C ALA A 48 6.56 6.01 -0.47
N ARG A 49 7.69 5.38 -0.76
CA ARG A 49 8.88 5.39 0.10
C ARG A 49 9.40 6.81 0.32
N GLU A 50 9.49 7.60 -0.74
CA GLU A 50 9.92 9.01 -0.66
C GLU A 50 8.96 9.86 0.16
N VAL A 51 7.64 9.58 0.10
CA VAL A 51 6.61 10.31 0.88
C VAL A 51 6.67 9.95 2.36
N MET A 52 6.91 8.69 2.70
CA MET A 52 6.96 8.21 4.08
C MET A 52 8.37 8.29 4.69
N GLY A 53 9.42 8.48 3.87
CA GLY A 53 10.82 8.42 4.28
C GLY A 53 11.39 7.00 4.27
N SER A 54 10.60 6.00 4.60
CA SER A 54 10.94 4.56 4.57
C SER A 54 9.69 3.72 4.32
N ILE A 55 9.86 2.44 4.06
CA ILE A 55 8.83 1.42 4.21
C ILE A 55 9.34 0.41 5.22
N ASP A 56 8.82 0.47 6.42
CA ASP A 56 9.29 -0.36 7.52
C ASP A 56 8.56 -1.70 7.57
N PHE A 57 7.29 -1.73 7.15
CA PHE A 57 6.46 -2.93 7.19
C PHE A 57 5.48 -3.02 6.01
N ASP A 58 5.32 -4.23 5.44
CA ASP A 58 4.30 -4.56 4.44
C ASP A 58 3.45 -5.75 4.90
N PRO A 59 2.29 -5.50 5.55
CA PRO A 59 1.42 -6.56 6.06
C PRO A 59 0.74 -7.37 4.95
N THR A 60 0.72 -6.87 3.71
CA THR A 60 0.09 -7.52 2.54
C THR A 60 1.09 -8.31 1.71
N SER A 61 2.33 -8.44 2.22
CA SER A 61 3.43 -9.07 1.51
C SER A 61 3.17 -10.55 1.21
N ASP A 62 3.62 -10.95 0.07
CA ASP A 62 3.88 -12.34 -0.32
C ASP A 62 5.31 -12.41 -0.88
N PRO A 63 5.86 -13.60 -1.16
CA PRO A 63 7.25 -13.71 -1.60
C PRO A 63 7.61 -12.90 -2.86
N VAL A 64 6.63 -12.58 -3.72
CA VAL A 64 6.83 -11.73 -4.90
C VAL A 64 6.81 -10.26 -4.52
N GLN A 65 5.83 -9.84 -3.75
CA GLN A 65 5.70 -8.45 -3.30
C GLN A 65 6.86 -8.03 -2.39
N GLN A 66 7.33 -8.93 -1.54
CA GLN A 66 8.47 -8.70 -0.67
C GLN A 66 9.71 -8.21 -1.44
N VAL A 67 10.00 -8.84 -2.59
CA VAL A 67 11.14 -8.43 -3.42
C VAL A 67 10.91 -7.09 -4.12
N LEU A 68 9.65 -6.76 -4.44
CA LEU A 68 9.32 -5.48 -5.09
C LEU A 68 9.30 -4.32 -4.11
N VAL A 69 8.74 -4.54 -2.91
CA VAL A 69 8.58 -3.49 -1.89
C VAL A 69 9.86 -3.30 -1.10
N ASP A 70 10.59 -4.37 -0.82
CA ASP A 70 11.82 -4.34 -0.01
C ASP A 70 11.61 -3.57 1.31
N ALA A 71 10.56 -3.96 2.05
CA ALA A 71 10.28 -3.41 3.37
C ALA A 71 11.31 -3.94 4.39
N THR A 72 11.63 -3.15 5.40
CA THR A 72 12.58 -3.54 6.47
C THR A 72 12.12 -4.80 7.20
N ALA A 73 10.81 -4.94 7.41
CA ALA A 73 10.19 -6.12 8.00
C ALA A 73 8.99 -6.60 7.17
N VAL A 74 8.80 -7.90 7.13
CA VAL A 74 7.65 -8.56 6.52
C VAL A 74 7.09 -9.60 7.47
N PRO A 75 5.79 -9.87 7.44
CA PRO A 75 5.20 -10.90 8.28
C PRO A 75 5.74 -12.28 7.89
N SER A 76 5.88 -13.17 8.86
CA SER A 76 6.05 -14.58 8.54
C SER A 76 4.78 -15.14 7.88
N ILE A 77 4.93 -16.19 7.06
CA ILE A 77 3.83 -16.79 6.29
C ILE A 77 2.67 -17.28 7.19
N GLU A 78 2.96 -17.58 8.44
CA GLU A 78 1.98 -18.11 9.41
C GLU A 78 1.20 -17.01 10.14
N VAL A 79 1.64 -15.77 10.06
CA VAL A 79 1.05 -14.64 10.78
C VAL A 79 -0.16 -14.08 10.04
N ASN A 80 -1.28 -13.97 10.74
CA ASN A 80 -2.45 -13.26 10.23
C ASN A 80 -2.36 -11.76 10.57
N CYS A 81 -1.81 -10.97 9.68
CA CYS A 81 -1.60 -9.53 9.85
C CYS A 81 -2.88 -8.72 10.12
N LEU A 82 -4.06 -9.26 9.84
CA LEU A 82 -5.31 -8.61 10.23
C LEU A 82 -5.58 -8.67 11.74
N LYS A 83 -4.87 -9.55 12.47
CA LYS A 83 -5.02 -9.73 13.91
C LYS A 83 -3.86 -9.14 14.73
N GLU A 84 -2.71 -8.96 14.10
CA GLU A 84 -1.50 -8.46 14.77
C GLU A 84 -1.39 -6.93 14.63
N HIS A 85 -0.64 -6.31 15.55
CA HIS A 85 -0.27 -4.90 15.44
C HIS A 85 0.89 -4.73 14.46
N TRP A 86 0.88 -3.59 13.78
CA TRP A 86 1.92 -3.19 12.84
C TRP A 86 2.80 -2.11 13.46
N HIS A 87 3.88 -1.71 12.79
CA HIS A 87 4.80 -0.69 13.29
C HIS A 87 5.44 0.12 12.15
N GLY A 88 5.93 1.30 12.50
CA GLY A 88 6.68 2.17 11.59
C GLY A 88 5.84 2.74 10.44
N ASN A 89 6.48 2.96 9.31
CA ASN A 89 5.86 3.46 8.08
C ASN A 89 5.39 2.27 7.23
N VAL A 90 4.12 2.20 6.92
CA VAL A 90 3.50 0.97 6.41
C VAL A 90 3.01 1.14 4.97
N TRP A 91 3.48 0.26 4.10
CA TRP A 91 2.94 0.08 2.77
C TRP A 91 1.86 -1.00 2.78
N VAL A 92 0.66 -0.69 2.27
CA VAL A 92 -0.45 -1.64 2.22
C VAL A 92 -0.98 -1.76 0.80
N SER A 93 -0.85 -2.92 0.19
CA SER A 93 -1.32 -3.17 -1.17
C SER A 93 -2.08 -4.49 -1.26
N PRO A 94 -3.33 -4.53 -0.76
CA PRO A 94 -4.13 -5.74 -0.73
C PRO A 94 -4.48 -6.21 -2.15
N LYS A 95 -4.45 -7.51 -2.32
CA LYS A 95 -4.86 -8.21 -3.53
C LYS A 95 -6.23 -8.83 -3.29
N GLY A 96 -7.16 -8.62 -4.20
CA GLY A 96 -8.49 -9.23 -4.04
C GLY A 96 -9.64 -8.32 -4.46
N ALA A 97 -10.83 -8.70 -4.03
CA ALA A 97 -12.06 -7.97 -4.29
C ALA A 97 -12.19 -6.73 -3.40
N VAL A 98 -13.17 -5.87 -3.70
CA VAL A 98 -13.49 -4.66 -2.91
C VAL A 98 -13.67 -4.98 -1.42
N ARG A 99 -14.31 -6.11 -1.08
CA ARG A 99 -14.50 -6.55 0.30
C ARG A 99 -13.16 -6.78 1.02
N ASP A 100 -12.21 -7.41 0.35
CA ASP A 100 -10.90 -7.70 0.93
C ASP A 100 -10.10 -6.40 1.10
N CYS A 101 -10.12 -5.53 0.09
CA CYS A 101 -9.51 -4.20 0.18
C CYS A 101 -10.12 -3.38 1.34
N ARG A 102 -11.42 -3.47 1.57
CA ARG A 102 -12.09 -2.78 2.69
C ARG A 102 -11.65 -3.31 4.06
N LEU A 103 -11.47 -4.63 4.21
CA LEU A 103 -10.94 -5.20 5.46
C LEU A 103 -9.54 -4.66 5.77
N TRP A 104 -8.67 -4.65 4.77
CA TRP A 104 -7.32 -4.11 4.93
C TRP A 104 -7.31 -2.61 5.19
N LEU A 105 -8.19 -1.84 4.53
CA LEU A 105 -8.33 -0.41 4.75
C LEU A 105 -8.75 -0.11 6.20
N ASN A 106 -9.79 -0.80 6.70
CA ASN A 106 -10.24 -0.63 8.07
C ASN A 106 -9.14 -0.97 9.08
N LYS A 107 -8.39 -2.04 8.84
CA LYS A 107 -7.25 -2.40 9.69
C LYS A 107 -6.17 -1.33 9.65
N THR A 108 -5.79 -0.84 8.46
CA THR A 108 -4.79 0.22 8.30
C THR A 108 -5.17 1.47 9.10
N ILE A 109 -6.42 1.92 8.96
CA ILE A 109 -6.92 3.10 9.65
C ILE A 109 -6.95 2.90 11.16
N ASN A 110 -7.35 1.72 11.63
CA ASN A 110 -7.35 1.41 13.06
C ASN A 110 -5.92 1.41 13.64
N GLU A 111 -4.95 0.79 12.95
CA GLU A 111 -3.55 0.80 13.40
C GLU A 111 -3.00 2.25 13.46
N TYR A 112 -3.32 3.05 12.45
CA TYR A 112 -2.88 4.44 12.38
C TYR A 112 -3.53 5.31 13.46
N ARG A 113 -4.86 5.26 13.62
CA ARG A 113 -5.58 6.06 14.63
C ARG A 113 -5.22 5.71 16.07
N ASN A 114 -4.83 4.47 16.33
CA ASN A 114 -4.34 4.04 17.64
C ASN A 114 -2.83 4.29 17.85
N GLY A 115 -2.14 4.90 16.90
CA GLY A 115 -0.73 5.25 17.02
C GLY A 115 0.23 4.05 16.96
N TYR A 116 -0.22 2.87 16.51
CA TYR A 116 0.65 1.71 16.34
C TYR A 116 1.58 1.86 15.12
N ILE A 117 1.13 2.57 14.09
CA ILE A 117 1.95 2.91 12.93
C ILE A 117 2.11 4.42 12.82
N ASN A 118 3.26 4.85 12.29
CA ASN A 118 3.61 6.26 12.17
C ASN A 118 2.96 6.92 10.95
N SER A 119 3.03 6.25 9.80
CA SER A 119 2.43 6.70 8.56
C SER A 119 2.05 5.49 7.69
N PHE A 120 1.24 5.72 6.66
CA PHE A 120 0.93 4.67 5.71
C PHE A 120 0.69 5.21 4.29
N VAL A 121 0.97 4.38 3.30
CA VAL A 121 0.40 4.48 1.95
C VAL A 121 -0.38 3.22 1.65
N PHE A 122 -1.67 3.38 1.36
CA PHE A 122 -2.58 2.31 0.97
C PHE A 122 -2.85 2.41 -0.52
N PHE A 123 -2.56 1.36 -1.28
CA PHE A 123 -2.79 1.27 -2.71
C PHE A 123 -3.67 0.07 -3.06
N CYS A 124 -4.75 0.29 -3.77
CA CYS A 124 -5.60 -0.81 -4.23
C CYS A 124 -6.23 -0.54 -5.61
N SER A 125 -6.75 -1.60 -6.23
CA SER A 125 -7.51 -1.53 -7.48
C SER A 125 -9.01 -1.69 -7.20
N ALA A 126 -9.55 -0.82 -6.34
CA ALA A 126 -10.93 -0.88 -5.85
C ALA A 126 -11.46 0.55 -5.60
N SER A 127 -11.61 1.33 -6.67
CA SER A 127 -12.14 2.71 -6.57
C SER A 127 -13.55 2.80 -5.97
N GLU A 128 -14.29 1.69 -5.97
CA GLU A 128 -15.60 1.58 -5.32
C GLU A 128 -15.51 1.85 -3.80
N LEU A 129 -14.33 1.75 -3.20
CA LEU A 129 -14.09 2.12 -1.80
C LEU A 129 -14.37 3.61 -1.53
N LEU A 130 -14.21 4.49 -2.51
CA LEU A 130 -14.54 5.93 -2.39
C LEU A 130 -15.99 6.14 -1.94
N ARG A 131 -16.89 5.24 -2.32
CA ARG A 131 -18.31 5.23 -1.92
C ARG A 131 -18.57 4.31 -0.74
N ALA A 132 -17.89 3.16 -0.69
CA ALA A 132 -18.17 2.11 0.30
C ALA A 132 -17.48 2.33 1.65
N ALA A 133 -16.50 3.24 1.72
CA ALA A 133 -15.72 3.55 2.92
C ALA A 133 -15.54 5.07 3.05
N PRO A 134 -16.54 5.82 3.56
CA PRO A 134 -16.48 7.28 3.66
C PRO A 134 -15.26 7.82 4.40
N VAL A 135 -14.69 7.05 5.30
CA VAL A 135 -13.47 7.37 6.05
C VAL A 135 -12.25 7.71 5.17
N ILE A 136 -12.28 7.31 3.90
CA ILE A 136 -11.23 7.66 2.92
C ILE A 136 -11.09 9.18 2.78
N TRP A 137 -12.20 9.92 2.89
CA TRP A 137 -12.22 11.37 2.71
C TRP A 137 -11.63 12.16 3.87
N ASP A 138 -11.31 11.48 4.98
CA ASP A 138 -10.59 12.05 6.10
C ASP A 138 -9.06 12.11 5.86
N TYR A 139 -8.58 11.55 4.75
CA TYR A 139 -7.16 11.41 4.42
C TYR A 139 -6.84 11.99 3.03
N PRO A 140 -5.60 12.43 2.79
CA PRO A 140 -5.13 12.70 1.44
C PRO A 140 -5.33 11.49 0.52
N VAL A 141 -6.06 11.68 -0.56
CA VAL A 141 -6.37 10.64 -1.54
C VAL A 141 -5.93 11.05 -2.93
N CYS A 142 -5.22 10.17 -3.64
CA CYS A 142 -4.94 10.32 -5.07
C CYS A 142 -5.86 9.40 -5.87
N ILE A 143 -6.67 10.01 -6.74
CA ILE A 143 -7.48 9.32 -7.73
C ILE A 143 -6.75 9.43 -9.06
N PRO A 144 -6.15 8.35 -9.59
CA PRO A 144 -5.36 8.40 -10.81
C PRO A 144 -6.17 8.87 -12.02
N PHE A 145 -5.54 9.63 -12.93
CA PHE A 145 -6.17 10.07 -14.19
C PHE A 145 -6.45 8.93 -15.16
N LYS A 146 -5.74 7.82 -14.99
CA LYS A 146 -5.91 6.56 -15.74
C LYS A 146 -5.59 5.39 -14.83
N ARG A 147 -6.06 4.20 -15.17
CA ARG A 147 -5.71 2.99 -14.43
C ARG A 147 -4.18 2.83 -14.38
N VAL A 148 -3.63 2.81 -13.17
CA VAL A 148 -2.19 2.65 -12.96
C VAL A 148 -1.80 1.24 -13.40
N LYS A 149 -0.82 1.14 -14.28
CA LYS A 149 -0.27 -0.15 -14.68
C LYS A 149 0.30 -0.87 -13.46
N GLN A 150 0.09 -2.17 -13.43
CA GLN A 150 0.59 -3.07 -12.40
C GLN A 150 1.39 -4.19 -13.04
N LEU A 151 2.10 -4.93 -12.23
CA LEU A 151 2.91 -6.06 -12.67
C LEU A 151 2.14 -7.36 -12.43
N ARG A 152 2.13 -8.22 -13.42
CA ARG A 152 1.71 -9.62 -13.29
C ARG A 152 2.95 -10.51 -13.35
N ALA A 153 3.10 -11.38 -12.35
CA ALA A 153 4.17 -12.37 -12.36
C ALA A 153 3.92 -13.40 -13.47
N THR A 154 4.95 -13.70 -14.25
CA THR A 154 4.96 -14.71 -15.30
C THR A 154 6.09 -15.70 -15.07
N ALA A 155 6.16 -16.75 -15.86
CA ALA A 155 7.27 -17.72 -15.79
C ALA A 155 8.64 -17.07 -16.14
N ASN A 156 8.62 -15.98 -16.92
CA ASN A 156 9.82 -15.31 -17.44
C ASN A 156 10.06 -13.92 -16.81
N GLY A 157 9.43 -13.62 -15.65
CA GLY A 157 9.57 -12.34 -14.98
C GLY A 157 8.23 -11.64 -14.77
N PHE A 158 8.14 -10.36 -15.13
CA PHE A 158 6.93 -9.54 -14.97
C PHE A 158 6.45 -9.00 -16.31
N GLU A 159 5.15 -9.00 -16.50
CA GLU A 159 4.47 -8.24 -17.56
C GLU A 159 3.73 -7.05 -16.96
N SER A 160 3.73 -5.92 -17.67
CA SER A 160 2.98 -4.73 -17.29
C SER A 160 1.55 -4.81 -17.83
N VAL A 161 0.56 -4.78 -16.95
CA VAL A 161 -0.85 -4.91 -17.29
C VAL A 161 -1.67 -3.76 -16.71
N SER A 162 -2.75 -3.38 -17.38
CA SER A 162 -3.75 -2.49 -16.81
C SER A 162 -4.77 -3.30 -16.01
N PRO A 163 -5.06 -2.94 -14.73
CA PRO A 163 -6.11 -3.62 -13.97
C PRO A 163 -7.49 -3.39 -14.60
N SER A 164 -8.45 -4.26 -14.30
CA SER A 164 -9.83 -4.12 -14.78
C SER A 164 -10.57 -2.96 -14.10
N THR A 165 -10.21 -2.65 -12.87
CA THR A 165 -10.80 -1.59 -12.03
C THR A 165 -9.84 -0.42 -11.86
N TRP A 166 -10.37 0.74 -11.46
CA TRP A 166 -9.56 1.91 -11.15
C TRP A 166 -8.81 1.73 -9.84
N ASN A 167 -7.63 2.36 -9.79
CA ASN A 167 -6.80 2.37 -8.60
C ASN A 167 -7.19 3.53 -7.68
N LEU A 168 -6.75 3.40 -6.42
CA LEU A 168 -6.88 4.38 -5.38
C LEU A 168 -5.59 4.36 -4.55
N LEU A 169 -5.07 5.55 -4.22
CA LEU A 169 -4.00 5.70 -3.25
C LEU A 169 -4.51 6.58 -2.11
N LEU A 170 -4.23 6.15 -0.89
CA LEU A 170 -4.57 6.86 0.33
C LEU A 170 -3.30 7.03 1.15
N TYR A 171 -3.14 8.20 1.77
CA TYR A 171 -1.98 8.52 2.57
C TYR A 171 -2.37 8.91 4.00
N GLY A 172 -1.79 8.25 4.99
CA GLY A 172 -1.78 8.68 6.38
C GLY A 172 -0.45 9.35 6.69
N PRO A 173 -0.41 10.67 6.84
CA PRO A 173 0.83 11.40 7.11
C PRO A 173 1.39 11.04 8.48
N PRO A 174 2.71 11.27 8.73
CA PRO A 174 3.31 11.03 10.04
C PRO A 174 2.56 11.73 11.16
N LEU A 175 2.32 11.01 12.25
CA LEU A 175 1.66 11.55 13.45
C LEU A 175 2.55 12.51 14.25
N ASP A 176 3.83 12.65 13.85
CA ASP A 176 4.76 13.59 14.47
C ASP A 176 4.28 15.05 14.30
N GLN A 177 4.12 15.73 15.40
CA GLN A 177 3.66 17.12 15.46
C GLN A 177 4.75 18.16 15.11
N THR A 178 5.99 17.73 14.88
CA THR A 178 7.11 18.65 14.56
C THR A 178 7.01 19.24 13.15
N LEU A 179 6.31 18.58 12.23
CA LEU A 179 6.00 19.08 10.89
C LEU A 179 4.56 19.58 10.85
N ASN A 180 4.34 20.72 10.21
CA ASN A 180 2.97 21.15 9.98
C ASN A 180 2.25 20.23 8.97
N ASP A 181 0.97 20.06 9.09
CA ASP A 181 0.20 19.13 8.26
C ASP A 181 0.21 19.48 6.79
N ILE A 182 0.39 20.76 6.46
CA ILE A 182 0.51 21.24 5.07
C ILE A 182 1.75 20.67 4.41
N ASP A 183 2.91 20.64 5.10
CA ASP A 183 4.16 20.13 4.53
C ASP A 183 4.07 18.62 4.29
N LYS A 184 3.46 17.88 5.22
CA LYS A 184 3.25 16.43 5.10
C LYS A 184 2.40 16.08 3.87
N VAL A 185 1.29 16.80 3.67
CA VAL A 185 0.37 16.60 2.54
C VAL A 185 0.98 17.11 1.23
N THR A 186 1.74 18.20 1.28
CA THR A 186 2.43 18.80 0.12
C THR A 186 3.41 17.81 -0.51
N LEU A 187 4.13 17.03 0.29
CA LEU A 187 5.02 16.01 -0.24
C LEU A 187 4.25 14.93 -1.02
N PHE A 188 3.16 14.42 -0.46
CA PHE A 188 2.29 13.48 -1.15
C PHE A 188 1.70 14.07 -2.44
N TYR A 189 1.20 15.30 -2.39
CA TYR A 189 0.72 16.03 -3.57
C TYR A 189 1.80 16.11 -4.65
N ASN A 190 3.00 16.55 -4.33
CA ASN A 190 4.09 16.71 -5.28
C ASN A 190 4.51 15.40 -5.93
N LYS A 191 4.47 14.29 -5.20
CA LYS A 191 4.85 12.95 -5.69
C LYS A 191 3.77 12.28 -6.53
N PHE A 192 2.49 12.65 -6.36
CA PHE A 192 1.38 11.95 -7.01
C PHE A 192 0.52 12.81 -7.94
N ARG A 193 0.73 14.14 -8.03
CA ARG A 193 -0.07 15.04 -8.88
C ARG A 193 -0.01 14.76 -10.39
N ASP A 194 1.05 14.11 -10.86
CA ASP A 194 1.20 13.66 -12.24
C ASP A 194 0.56 12.27 -12.48
N VAL A 195 0.32 11.52 -11.41
CA VAL A 195 -0.38 10.24 -11.44
C VAL A 195 -1.89 10.43 -11.46
N GLY A 196 -2.40 11.37 -10.66
CA GLY A 196 -3.83 11.58 -10.47
C GLY A 196 -4.20 12.89 -9.79
N ARG A 197 -5.50 13.06 -9.58
CA ARG A 197 -6.01 14.16 -8.76
C ARG A 197 -5.77 13.82 -7.29
N VAL A 198 -4.99 14.64 -6.62
CA VAL A 198 -4.84 14.57 -5.16
C VAL A 198 -5.88 15.48 -4.53
N ILE A 199 -6.64 14.92 -3.60
CA ILE A 199 -7.70 15.57 -2.84
C ILE A 199 -7.37 15.39 -1.37
N TYR A 200 -7.48 16.46 -0.59
CA TYR A 200 -7.38 16.41 0.87
C TYR A 200 -8.32 17.43 1.47
N ASN A 201 -8.71 17.20 2.71
CA ASN A 201 -9.58 18.10 3.45
C ASN A 201 -8.70 19.01 4.32
N GLU A 202 -8.64 20.30 3.99
CA GLU A 202 -7.85 21.30 4.74
C GLU A 202 -8.34 21.48 6.17
N TYR A 203 -9.61 21.15 6.43
CA TYR A 203 -10.23 21.27 7.77
C TYR A 203 -10.00 20.04 8.66
N ALA A 204 -9.39 18.98 8.16
CA ALA A 204 -9.09 17.80 8.95
C ALA A 204 -7.85 17.98 9.88
N GLY A 205 -7.09 19.08 9.70
CA GLY A 205 -5.81 19.31 10.39
C GLY A 205 -5.88 19.49 11.90
N ASP A 206 -7.00 19.94 12.45
CA ASP A 206 -7.07 20.29 13.88
C ASP A 206 -7.65 19.16 14.78
N ASN A 207 -8.18 18.06 14.23
CA ASN A 207 -8.93 17.09 15.02
C ASN A 207 -8.79 15.61 14.62
N TRP A 208 -7.71 15.19 14.01
CA TRP A 208 -7.52 13.79 13.64
C TRP A 208 -7.65 12.80 14.80
N ALA A 209 -7.33 13.23 16.02
CA ALA A 209 -7.40 12.44 17.23
C ALA A 209 -8.73 12.54 17.99
N ASN A 210 -9.51 13.62 17.78
CA ASN A 210 -10.69 13.91 18.59
C ASN A 210 -12.03 13.61 17.92
N ASP A 211 -12.06 13.28 16.63
CA ASP A 211 -13.30 13.10 15.87
C ASP A 211 -13.94 11.70 16.00
N LEU A 212 -13.52 10.91 16.96
CA LEU A 212 -14.23 9.66 17.30
C LEU A 212 -15.67 9.91 17.76
N ASP A 213 -15.93 11.03 18.42
CA ASP A 213 -17.26 11.38 18.94
C ASP A 213 -18.23 11.79 17.81
N HIS A 214 -17.76 12.46 16.77
CA HIS A 214 -18.60 12.85 15.62
C HIS A 214 -18.92 11.70 14.65
N PHE A 215 -18.19 10.61 14.67
CA PHE A 215 -18.48 9.46 13.82
C PHE A 215 -19.69 8.66 14.33
N GLU A 216 -19.90 8.57 15.63
CA GLU A 216 -21.06 7.91 16.24
C GLU A 216 -22.36 8.74 16.03
N GLU A 217 -22.28 10.08 16.06
CA GLU A 217 -23.45 10.95 15.79
C GLU A 217 -23.97 10.85 14.35
N ARG A 218 -23.10 10.58 13.36
CA ARG A 218 -23.51 10.42 11.95
C ARG A 218 -24.18 9.06 11.67
N LYS A 219 -23.89 8.02 12.46
CA LYS A 219 -24.57 6.73 12.35
C LYS A 219 -26.05 6.76 12.75
N GLY A 220 -26.43 7.72 13.55
CA GLY A 220 -27.83 7.87 14.03
C GLY A 220 -28.74 8.64 13.07
N ARG A 221 -28.28 9.10 11.90
CA ARG A 221 -29.04 9.93 10.94
C ARG A 221 -29.22 9.31 9.54
N LEU A 222 -28.96 8.00 9.37
CA LEU A 222 -29.24 7.27 8.13
C LEU A 222 -30.30 6.19 8.35
#